data_1e7dc2691521903b6b853d8c413d4dde
#
_entry.id   1e7dc2691521903b6b853d8c413d4dde
#
_cell.length_a   1.000
_cell.length_b   1.000
_cell.length_c   1.000
_cell.angle_alpha   90.00
_cell.angle_beta   90.00
_cell.angle_gamma   90.00
#
_symmetry.space_group_name_H-M   'P 1'
#
loop_
_entity.id
_entity.type
_entity.pdbx_description
1 polymer ?
#
loop_
_entity_poly.entity_id
_entity_poly.type
_entity_poly.pdbx_seq_one_letter_code
_entity_poly.pdbx_strand_id
1 'polypeptide(L)'
;MLNFIINHQRFKKQFNQNELTEYLDDENRIKRFPQYSKNYYNFFNTYAKEKYKLIKNDCLCGYDNDIVLSLTDRHCVNFITVVCKNCGLIRAKDYFRNEDVEDFYKNFYRTSAYSENYKTISPSDMFDAQKKGSKFKYDLLNEYKIKPLNELKIIDLGGGVGGVLDHFSNDNEKYLFDFYDPYLNFAKTKGIKSVKGGLDKIDFKADIIILSHVIEHWSDFKNEIQKLIDIQKKMGHLIILNSQV
;
A
#
# COMPACT_ATOMS: atom_id res chain seq x y z
N MET A 1 -17.32 8.58 13.88
CA MET A 1 -17.95 7.48 13.12
C MET A 1 -17.31 7.49 11.74
N LEU A 2 -16.39 6.56 11.46
CA LEU A 2 -15.75 6.42 10.15
C LEU A 2 -16.77 5.83 9.19
N ASN A 3 -17.25 6.62 8.22
CA ASN A 3 -18.08 6.12 7.15
C ASN A 3 -17.16 5.44 6.11
N PHE A 4 -17.03 4.13 6.22
CA PHE A 4 -16.49 3.34 5.11
C PHE A 4 -17.57 3.24 4.04
N ILE A 5 -17.41 3.93 2.93
CA ILE A 5 -18.25 3.70 1.75
C ILE A 5 -17.65 2.48 1.03
N ILE A 6 -18.02 1.31 1.51
CA ILE A 6 -17.85 0.07 0.73
C ILE A 6 -19.05 0.01 -0.22
N ASN A 7 -18.78 0.11 -1.52
CA ASN A 7 -19.84 0.03 -2.53
C ASN A 7 -20.34 -1.42 -2.65
N HIS A 8 -21.28 -1.80 -1.79
CA HIS A 8 -21.85 -3.14 -1.62
C HIS A 8 -22.54 -3.69 -2.86
N GLN A 9 -22.83 -2.87 -3.87
CA GLN A 9 -23.61 -3.30 -5.03
C GLN A 9 -22.82 -4.08 -6.08
N ARG A 10 -21.48 -4.01 -6.10
CA ARG A 10 -20.64 -4.80 -7.04
C ARG A 10 -20.42 -6.26 -6.63
N PHE A 11 -20.61 -6.61 -5.36
CA PHE A 11 -20.37 -7.97 -4.84
C PHE A 11 -21.51 -8.95 -5.01
N LYS A 12 -22.66 -8.56 -5.56
CA LYS A 12 -23.79 -9.47 -5.81
C LYS A 12 -23.69 -10.28 -7.11
N LYS A 13 -22.65 -10.10 -7.93
CA LYS A 13 -22.38 -11.05 -9.02
C LYS A 13 -21.84 -12.35 -8.39
N GLN A 14 -22.65 -13.40 -8.47
CA GLN A 14 -22.27 -14.76 -8.10
C GLN A 14 -20.92 -15.11 -8.75
N PHE A 15 -19.89 -15.28 -7.94
CA PHE A 15 -18.66 -15.91 -8.39
C PHE A 15 -18.99 -17.39 -8.61
N ASN A 16 -18.95 -17.81 -9.86
CA ASN A 16 -19.08 -19.21 -10.22
C ASN A 16 -17.78 -19.92 -9.86
N GLN A 17 -17.83 -20.92 -8.99
CA GLN A 17 -16.64 -21.69 -8.57
C GLN A 17 -15.85 -22.27 -9.76
N ASN A 18 -16.48 -22.47 -10.92
CA ASN A 18 -15.85 -22.98 -12.12
C ASN A 18 -14.94 -21.95 -12.85
N GLU A 19 -15.16 -20.64 -12.64
CA GLU A 19 -14.28 -19.61 -13.20
C GLU A 19 -12.96 -19.46 -12.43
N LEU A 20 -12.90 -19.91 -11.18
CA LEU A 20 -11.68 -19.93 -10.37
C LEU A 20 -10.67 -20.99 -10.79
N THR A 21 -11.11 -22.06 -11.46
CA THR A 21 -10.24 -23.18 -11.87
C THR A 21 -9.37 -22.84 -13.08
N GLU A 22 -9.76 -21.90 -13.94
CA GLU A 22 -8.93 -21.45 -15.07
C GLU A 22 -7.66 -20.68 -14.66
N TYR A 23 -7.61 -20.17 -13.40
CA TYR A 23 -6.45 -19.46 -12.86
C TYR A 23 -5.41 -20.37 -12.21
N LEU A 24 -5.63 -21.69 -12.17
CA LEU A 24 -4.81 -22.64 -11.42
C LEU A 24 -3.67 -23.29 -12.22
N ASP A 25 -3.54 -23.02 -13.53
CA ASP A 25 -2.40 -23.51 -14.34
C ASP A 25 -1.20 -22.53 -14.25
N ASP A 26 -0.53 -22.54 -13.09
CA ASP A 26 0.51 -21.58 -12.75
C ASP A 26 1.76 -21.69 -13.62
N GLU A 27 2.16 -22.90 -14.06
CA GLU A 27 3.41 -23.08 -14.84
C GLU A 27 3.31 -22.49 -16.26
N ASN A 28 2.19 -22.67 -16.93
CA ASN A 28 1.99 -22.12 -18.28
C ASN A 28 1.73 -20.62 -18.27
N ARG A 29 1.15 -20.12 -17.20
CA ARG A 29 0.90 -18.69 -16.99
C ARG A 29 2.22 -17.95 -16.77
N ILE A 30 3.13 -18.47 -15.94
CA ILE A 30 4.44 -17.87 -15.65
C ILE A 30 5.32 -17.75 -16.91
N LYS A 31 5.26 -18.72 -17.80
CA LYS A 31 6.04 -18.68 -19.07
C LYS A 31 5.74 -17.44 -19.91
N ARG A 32 4.50 -16.90 -19.82
CA ARG A 32 4.03 -15.73 -20.58
C ARG A 32 4.36 -14.40 -19.88
N PHE A 33 4.85 -14.44 -18.64
CA PHE A 33 5.10 -13.24 -17.86
C PHE A 33 6.39 -12.54 -18.28
N PRO A 34 6.44 -11.20 -18.12
CA PRO A 34 7.68 -10.45 -18.27
C PRO A 34 8.71 -10.90 -17.22
N GLN A 35 9.99 -10.63 -17.52
CA GLN A 35 11.11 -11.14 -16.72
C GLN A 35 11.02 -10.75 -15.25
N TYR A 36 10.55 -9.52 -14.92
CA TYR A 36 10.41 -9.08 -13.54
C TYR A 36 9.42 -9.96 -12.73
N SER A 37 8.33 -10.42 -13.35
CA SER A 37 7.37 -11.32 -12.69
C SER A 37 7.98 -12.70 -12.44
N LYS A 38 8.81 -13.20 -13.37
CA LYS A 38 9.55 -14.45 -13.19
C LYS A 38 10.58 -14.34 -12.07
N ASN A 39 11.28 -13.22 -11.99
CA ASN A 39 12.23 -12.96 -10.91
C ASN A 39 11.53 -12.91 -9.55
N TYR A 40 10.36 -12.26 -9.49
CA TYR A 40 9.53 -12.20 -8.29
C TYR A 40 9.05 -13.60 -7.85
N TYR A 41 8.51 -14.37 -8.79
CA TYR A 41 8.09 -15.75 -8.57
C TYR A 41 9.23 -16.62 -8.04
N ASN A 42 10.39 -16.56 -8.69
CA ASN A 42 11.56 -17.33 -8.27
C ASN A 42 12.02 -16.94 -6.87
N PHE A 43 12.06 -15.63 -6.55
CA PHE A 43 12.43 -15.17 -5.22
C PHE A 43 11.53 -15.76 -4.14
N PHE A 44 10.20 -15.71 -4.32
CA PHE A 44 9.25 -16.21 -3.33
C PHE A 44 9.25 -17.73 -3.22
N ASN A 45 9.47 -18.45 -4.31
CA ASN A 45 9.48 -19.92 -4.29
C ASN A 45 10.83 -20.53 -3.88
N THR A 46 11.87 -19.72 -3.76
CA THR A 46 13.20 -20.15 -3.28
C THR A 46 13.53 -19.46 -1.96
N TYR A 47 14.10 -18.25 -2.01
CA TYR A 47 14.60 -17.52 -0.85
C TYR A 47 13.53 -17.23 0.22
N ALA A 48 12.40 -16.64 -0.17
CA ALA A 48 11.35 -16.26 0.77
C ALA A 48 10.68 -17.49 1.40
N LYS A 49 10.47 -18.55 0.63
CA LYS A 49 9.89 -19.81 1.12
C LYS A 49 10.71 -20.44 2.25
N GLU A 50 12.02 -20.31 2.21
CA GLU A 50 12.91 -20.88 3.24
C GLU A 50 13.08 -19.94 4.42
N LYS A 51 13.10 -18.62 4.17
CA LYS A 51 13.46 -17.63 5.16
C LYS A 51 12.27 -16.95 5.83
N TYR A 52 11.22 -16.63 5.06
CA TYR A 52 10.10 -15.84 5.56
C TYR A 52 9.05 -16.73 6.22
N LYS A 53 8.38 -16.16 7.23
CA LYS A 53 7.33 -16.83 7.96
C LYS A 53 5.99 -16.14 7.76
N LEU A 54 5.01 -16.93 7.41
CA LEU A 54 3.62 -16.48 7.37
C LEU A 54 3.03 -16.49 8.78
N ILE A 55 2.30 -15.44 9.10
CA ILE A 55 1.48 -15.31 10.30
C ILE A 55 0.02 -15.17 9.89
N LYS A 56 -0.88 -15.72 10.68
CA LYS A 56 -2.32 -15.62 10.45
C LYS A 56 -2.75 -14.15 10.46
N ASN A 57 -3.49 -13.74 9.45
CA ASN A 57 -4.04 -12.40 9.35
C ASN A 57 -5.54 -12.43 9.65
N ASP A 58 -5.89 -12.24 10.93
CA ASP A 58 -7.27 -12.30 11.39
C ASP A 58 -8.12 -11.14 10.85
N CYS A 59 -9.41 -11.41 10.63
CA CYS A 59 -10.32 -10.37 10.22
C CYS A 59 -10.56 -9.34 11.35
N LEU A 60 -10.60 -8.05 11.00
CA LEU A 60 -10.86 -6.96 11.95
C LEU A 60 -12.16 -7.11 12.73
N CYS A 61 -13.17 -7.74 12.13
CA CYS A 61 -14.45 -7.99 12.79
C CYS A 61 -14.42 -9.14 13.80
N GLY A 62 -13.28 -9.85 13.94
CA GLY A 62 -13.10 -10.98 14.86
C GLY A 62 -13.72 -12.30 14.38
N TYR A 63 -14.34 -12.35 13.20
CA TYR A 63 -14.88 -13.59 12.63
C TYR A 63 -13.85 -14.28 11.76
N ASP A 64 -13.82 -15.61 11.85
CA ASP A 64 -12.96 -16.50 11.05
C ASP A 64 -13.82 -17.37 10.12
N ASN A 65 -14.61 -16.71 9.28
CA ASN A 65 -15.46 -17.37 8.29
C ASN A 65 -15.26 -16.72 6.93
N ASP A 66 -14.32 -17.28 6.17
CA ASP A 66 -13.83 -16.72 4.94
C ASP A 66 -14.27 -17.53 3.71
N ILE A 67 -14.37 -16.84 2.59
CA ILE A 67 -14.40 -17.43 1.24
C ILE A 67 -13.06 -17.15 0.59
N VAL A 68 -12.42 -18.18 0.04
CA VAL A 68 -11.20 -18.03 -0.76
C VAL A 68 -11.57 -17.39 -2.10
N LEU A 69 -10.89 -16.27 -2.43
CA LEU A 69 -11.03 -15.57 -3.70
C LEU A 69 -9.94 -15.93 -4.69
N SER A 70 -8.71 -16.11 -4.20
CA SER A 70 -7.56 -16.51 -5.02
C SER A 70 -6.59 -17.33 -4.19
N LEU A 71 -5.88 -18.26 -4.83
CA LEU A 71 -4.80 -19.04 -4.22
C LEU A 71 -3.43 -18.41 -4.47
N THR A 72 -3.32 -17.56 -5.48
CA THR A 72 -2.06 -16.92 -5.88
C THR A 72 -2.25 -15.43 -6.07
N ASP A 73 -1.14 -14.70 -6.01
CA ASP A 73 -1.08 -13.29 -6.40
C ASP A 73 -0.97 -13.14 -7.93
N ARG A 74 -0.85 -11.88 -8.40
CA ARG A 74 -0.69 -11.55 -9.83
C ARG A 74 0.59 -12.10 -10.47
N HIS A 75 1.56 -12.54 -9.68
CA HIS A 75 2.83 -13.12 -10.14
C HIS A 75 2.87 -14.65 -9.96
N CYS A 76 1.71 -15.28 -9.71
CA CYS A 76 1.56 -16.71 -9.44
C CYS A 76 2.31 -17.22 -8.19
N VAL A 77 2.65 -16.34 -7.25
CA VAL A 77 3.15 -16.74 -5.94
C VAL A 77 1.98 -17.21 -5.08
N ASN A 78 2.15 -18.31 -4.35
CA ASN A 78 1.16 -18.78 -3.39
C ASN A 78 0.88 -17.71 -2.34
N PHE A 79 -0.27 -17.05 -2.49
CA PHE A 79 -0.71 -15.97 -1.62
C PHE A 79 -2.23 -15.94 -1.57
N ILE A 80 -2.79 -16.62 -0.57
CA ILE A 80 -4.23 -16.83 -0.49
C ILE A 80 -4.93 -15.54 -0.12
N THR A 81 -5.81 -15.07 -1.01
CA THR A 81 -6.69 -13.94 -0.76
C THR A 81 -8.08 -14.45 -0.37
N VAL A 82 -8.64 -13.88 0.68
CA VAL A 82 -9.95 -14.26 1.22
C VAL A 82 -10.87 -13.05 1.37
N VAL A 83 -12.18 -13.29 1.37
CA VAL A 83 -13.20 -12.34 1.79
C VAL A 83 -13.92 -12.85 3.02
N CYS A 84 -14.02 -12.02 4.05
CA CYS A 84 -14.78 -12.34 5.25
C CYS A 84 -16.28 -12.31 4.96
N LYS A 85 -16.99 -13.42 5.25
CA LYS A 85 -18.45 -13.50 5.04
C LYS A 85 -19.24 -12.55 5.93
N ASN A 86 -18.68 -12.17 7.08
CA ASN A 86 -19.38 -11.32 8.04
C ASN A 86 -19.31 -9.82 7.67
N CYS A 87 -18.11 -9.29 7.35
CA CYS A 87 -17.93 -7.86 7.13
C CYS A 87 -17.51 -7.47 5.70
N GLY A 88 -17.25 -8.46 4.81
CA GLY A 88 -16.86 -8.20 3.43
C GLY A 88 -15.41 -7.77 3.25
N LEU A 89 -14.58 -7.76 4.31
CA LEU A 89 -13.17 -7.38 4.19
C LEU A 89 -12.42 -8.40 3.31
N ILE A 90 -11.78 -7.91 2.26
CA ILE A 90 -10.85 -8.69 1.43
C ILE A 90 -9.45 -8.51 2.01
N ARG A 91 -8.76 -9.63 2.26
CA ARG A 91 -7.41 -9.62 2.82
C ARG A 91 -6.62 -10.85 2.41
N ALA A 92 -5.30 -10.79 2.59
CA ALA A 92 -4.50 -12.00 2.62
C ALA A 92 -4.90 -12.86 3.82
N LYS A 93 -5.05 -14.16 3.63
CA LYS A 93 -5.39 -15.11 4.70
C LYS A 93 -4.26 -15.18 5.73
N ASP A 94 -3.05 -15.26 5.23
CA ASP A 94 -1.82 -15.21 6.00
C ASP A 94 -0.93 -14.12 5.41
N TYR A 95 -0.10 -13.48 6.24
CA TYR A 95 0.79 -12.44 5.78
C TYR A 95 2.20 -12.62 6.36
N PHE A 96 3.19 -11.96 5.79
CA PHE A 96 4.56 -12.01 6.26
C PHE A 96 4.74 -11.19 7.55
N ARG A 97 5.68 -11.60 8.40
CA ARG A 97 6.07 -10.80 9.58
C ARG A 97 6.66 -9.45 9.12
N ASN A 98 6.58 -8.44 9.99
CA ASN A 98 7.10 -7.11 9.68
C ASN A 98 8.58 -7.13 9.25
N GLU A 99 9.41 -7.92 9.94
CA GLU A 99 10.83 -8.07 9.60
C GLU A 99 11.04 -8.70 8.21
N ASP A 100 10.19 -9.62 7.78
CA ASP A 100 10.27 -10.25 6.46
C ASP A 100 9.82 -9.28 5.37
N VAL A 101 8.80 -8.46 5.64
CA VAL A 101 8.34 -7.40 4.73
C VAL A 101 9.43 -6.32 4.58
N GLU A 102 10.08 -5.91 5.67
CA GLU A 102 11.18 -4.96 5.64
C GLU A 102 12.37 -5.50 4.82
N ASP A 103 12.77 -6.76 5.06
CA ASP A 103 13.83 -7.43 4.30
C ASP A 103 13.50 -7.50 2.80
N PHE A 104 12.26 -7.84 2.46
CA PHE A 104 11.78 -7.87 1.08
C PHE A 104 11.94 -6.51 0.38
N TYR A 105 11.44 -5.44 0.99
CA TYR A 105 11.53 -4.11 0.40
C TYR A 105 12.97 -3.60 0.27
N LYS A 106 13.81 -3.85 1.29
CA LYS A 106 15.19 -3.40 1.33
C LYS A 106 16.08 -4.14 0.36
N ASN A 107 15.98 -5.47 0.32
CA ASN A 107 16.96 -6.33 -0.33
C ASN A 107 16.49 -6.89 -1.67
N PHE A 108 15.20 -6.92 -1.94
CA PHE A 108 14.66 -7.47 -3.18
C PHE A 108 13.89 -6.46 -4.02
N TYR A 109 12.84 -5.88 -3.47
CA TYR A 109 11.91 -5.07 -4.25
C TYR A 109 12.59 -3.88 -4.93
N ARG A 110 13.49 -3.20 -4.24
CA ARG A 110 14.17 -2.00 -4.76
C ARG A 110 15.46 -2.27 -5.51
N THR A 111 16.08 -3.44 -5.32
CA THR A 111 17.42 -3.71 -5.83
C THR A 111 17.49 -4.65 -7.02
N SER A 112 16.58 -5.61 -7.17
CA SER A 112 16.75 -6.68 -8.17
C SER A 112 15.56 -6.88 -9.10
N ALA A 113 14.33 -6.80 -8.64
CA ALA A 113 13.18 -7.18 -9.45
C ALA A 113 12.85 -6.14 -10.53
N TYR A 114 13.18 -4.89 -10.27
CA TYR A 114 12.87 -3.77 -11.17
C TYR A 114 14.07 -3.27 -11.97
N SER A 115 15.30 -3.63 -11.60
CA SER A 115 16.52 -3.04 -12.19
C SER A 115 16.80 -3.49 -13.62
N GLU A 116 16.37 -4.67 -14.04
CA GLU A 116 16.67 -5.17 -15.39
C GLU A 116 15.78 -4.57 -16.49
N ASN A 117 14.60 -4.05 -16.13
CA ASN A 117 13.64 -3.47 -17.10
C ASN A 117 13.28 -2.01 -16.84
N TYR A 118 13.57 -1.48 -15.67
CA TYR A 118 13.48 -0.06 -15.39
C TYR A 118 14.89 0.50 -15.37
N LYS A 119 15.23 1.33 -16.36
CA LYS A 119 16.31 2.32 -16.22
C LYS A 119 16.13 2.93 -14.83
N THR A 120 17.16 2.96 -14.04
CA THR A 120 17.15 3.60 -12.71
C THR A 120 16.52 4.97 -12.83
N ILE A 121 15.22 5.05 -12.53
CA ILE A 121 14.49 6.32 -12.59
C ILE A 121 15.09 7.18 -11.48
N SER A 122 15.61 8.35 -11.85
CA SER A 122 16.16 9.26 -10.85
C SER A 122 15.07 9.67 -9.85
N PRO A 123 15.41 10.01 -8.60
CA PRO A 123 14.43 10.55 -7.66
C PRO A 123 13.67 11.77 -8.21
N SER A 124 14.32 12.59 -9.05
CA SER A 124 13.69 13.72 -9.72
C SER A 124 12.60 13.27 -10.70
N ASP A 125 12.94 12.34 -11.59
CA ASP A 125 11.96 11.84 -12.59
C ASP A 125 10.80 11.11 -11.91
N MET A 126 11.10 10.37 -10.82
CA MET A 126 10.08 9.71 -10.00
C MET A 126 9.16 10.75 -9.35
N PHE A 127 9.71 11.85 -8.84
CA PHE A 127 8.94 12.93 -8.23
C PHE A 127 7.97 13.56 -9.23
N ASP A 128 8.45 13.88 -10.43
CA ASP A 128 7.63 14.48 -11.48
C ASP A 128 6.53 13.50 -11.95
N ALA A 129 6.85 12.23 -12.07
CA ALA A 129 5.88 11.18 -12.39
C ALA A 129 4.82 11.03 -11.29
N GLN A 130 5.24 10.96 -10.02
CA GLN A 130 4.32 10.90 -8.88
C GLN A 130 3.45 12.16 -8.78
N LYS A 131 4.03 13.35 -8.92
CA LYS A 131 3.29 14.61 -8.95
C LYS A 131 2.21 14.57 -10.01
N LYS A 132 2.56 14.25 -11.26
CA LYS A 132 1.60 14.16 -12.35
C LYS A 132 0.49 13.14 -12.07
N GLY A 133 0.86 11.92 -11.65
CA GLY A 133 -0.07 10.82 -11.39
C GLY A 133 -0.94 11.02 -10.15
N SER A 134 -0.54 11.88 -9.22
CA SER A 134 -1.26 12.11 -7.95
C SER A 134 -2.15 13.34 -7.91
N LYS A 135 -2.22 14.12 -9.01
CA LYS A 135 -3.03 15.34 -9.04
C LYS A 135 -4.49 15.11 -8.67
N PHE A 136 -5.07 14.00 -9.12
CA PHE A 136 -6.45 13.64 -8.80
C PHE A 136 -6.69 13.49 -7.29
N LYS A 137 -5.69 13.11 -6.49
CA LYS A 137 -5.80 12.98 -5.03
C LYS A 137 -6.01 14.35 -4.38
N TYR A 138 -5.24 15.33 -4.85
CA TYR A 138 -5.39 16.72 -4.44
C TYR A 138 -6.74 17.30 -4.88
N ASP A 139 -7.14 17.00 -6.13
CA ASP A 139 -8.41 17.49 -6.69
C ASP A 139 -9.62 16.92 -5.91
N LEU A 140 -9.57 15.65 -5.47
CA LEU A 140 -10.58 15.05 -4.60
C LEU A 140 -10.76 15.84 -3.28
N LEU A 141 -9.67 16.25 -2.64
CA LEU A 141 -9.74 17.05 -1.41
C LEU A 141 -10.45 18.38 -1.62
N ASN A 142 -10.20 19.03 -2.75
CA ASN A 142 -10.87 20.28 -3.12
C ASN A 142 -12.36 20.05 -3.43
N GLU A 143 -12.71 18.98 -4.15
CA GLU A 143 -14.08 18.64 -4.51
C GLU A 143 -14.93 18.37 -3.27
N TYR A 144 -14.41 17.67 -2.28
CA TYR A 144 -15.11 17.41 -1.02
C TYR A 144 -15.14 18.62 -0.07
N LYS A 145 -14.74 19.81 -0.54
CA LYS A 145 -14.74 21.07 0.24
C LYS A 145 -14.09 20.90 1.63
N ILE A 146 -13.08 20.06 1.65
CA ILE A 146 -12.21 19.98 2.79
C ILE A 146 -11.56 21.35 2.90
N LYS A 147 -11.84 22.11 3.95
CA LYS A 147 -11.34 23.44 4.37
C LYS A 147 -10.25 24.07 3.47
N PRO A 148 -10.02 25.38 3.48
CA PRO A 148 -8.88 25.93 2.74
C PRO A 148 -7.64 25.08 3.03
N LEU A 149 -7.03 24.53 1.96
CA LEU A 149 -5.89 23.60 2.06
C LEU A 149 -4.60 24.39 2.37
N ASN A 150 -4.65 25.19 3.43
CA ASN A 150 -3.56 26.02 3.95
C ASN A 150 -3.42 25.84 5.47
N GLU A 151 -2.21 26.04 5.98
CA GLU A 151 -1.87 25.93 7.41
C GLU A 151 -2.19 24.55 8.01
N LEU A 152 -2.12 23.50 7.21
CA LEU A 152 -2.40 22.12 7.59
C LEU A 152 -1.11 21.35 7.84
N LYS A 153 -1.19 20.34 8.71
CA LYS A 153 -0.19 19.26 8.82
C LYS A 153 -0.63 18.10 7.96
N ILE A 154 0.15 17.81 6.92
CA ILE A 154 -0.16 16.80 5.91
C ILE A 154 0.91 15.71 5.94
N ILE A 155 0.48 14.47 6.08
CA ILE A 155 1.34 13.28 6.04
C ILE A 155 1.09 12.51 4.76
N ASP A 156 2.18 12.13 4.08
CA ASP A 156 2.21 11.10 3.04
C ASP A 156 2.99 9.91 3.59
N LEU A 157 2.28 8.87 4.01
CA LEU A 157 2.87 7.67 4.60
C LEU A 157 3.18 6.65 3.50
N GLY A 158 4.44 6.20 3.41
CA GLY A 158 4.92 5.36 2.32
C GLY A 158 4.92 6.08 0.98
N GLY A 159 5.03 7.42 0.99
CA GLY A 159 4.83 8.28 -0.16
C GLY A 159 5.98 8.29 -1.19
N GLY A 160 6.99 7.41 -1.04
CA GLY A 160 8.13 7.36 -1.95
C GLY A 160 8.94 8.66 -1.94
N VAL A 161 8.92 9.40 -3.04
CA VAL A 161 9.63 10.70 -3.15
C VAL A 161 8.77 11.91 -2.77
N GLY A 162 7.49 11.71 -2.39
CA GLY A 162 6.61 12.77 -1.90
C GLY A 162 5.99 13.66 -2.98
N GLY A 163 5.86 13.17 -4.21
CA GLY A 163 5.32 13.96 -5.33
C GLY A 163 3.90 14.47 -5.10
N VAL A 164 3.07 13.78 -4.33
CA VAL A 164 1.70 14.24 -3.99
C VAL A 164 1.73 15.49 -3.12
N LEU A 165 2.72 15.62 -2.25
CA LEU A 165 2.84 16.77 -1.33
C LEU A 165 3.15 18.08 -2.04
N ASP A 166 3.67 18.03 -3.27
CA ASP A 166 3.99 19.23 -4.06
C ASP A 166 2.75 19.95 -4.61
N HIS A 167 1.58 19.32 -4.58
CA HIS A 167 0.31 19.98 -4.92
C HIS A 167 -0.18 20.94 -3.83
N PHE A 168 0.26 20.74 -2.59
CA PHE A 168 -0.12 21.60 -1.47
C PHE A 168 0.79 22.83 -1.39
N SER A 169 0.19 23.98 -1.06
CA SER A 169 0.94 25.23 -0.90
C SER A 169 2.03 25.13 0.16
N ASN A 170 2.97 26.07 0.15
CA ASN A 170 4.07 26.11 1.10
C ASN A 170 3.67 26.54 2.53
N ASP A 171 2.44 27.04 2.70
CA ASP A 171 1.87 27.37 4.01
C ASP A 171 1.54 26.11 4.83
N ASN A 172 1.56 24.93 4.19
CA ASN A 172 1.31 23.67 4.84
C ASN A 172 2.61 23.04 5.36
N GLU A 173 2.53 22.39 6.52
CA GLU A 173 3.58 21.52 7.00
C GLU A 173 3.46 20.16 6.33
N LYS A 174 4.40 19.85 5.44
CA LYS A 174 4.40 18.63 4.61
C LYS A 174 5.38 17.61 5.18
N TYR A 175 4.87 16.42 5.54
CA TYR A 175 5.65 15.33 6.12
C TYR A 175 5.60 14.10 5.23
N LEU A 176 6.77 13.55 4.93
CA LEU A 176 6.94 12.29 4.22
C LEU A 176 7.54 11.24 5.14
N PHE A 177 6.89 10.09 5.25
CA PHE A 177 7.44 8.91 5.92
C PHE A 177 7.67 7.81 4.90
N ASP A 178 8.89 7.32 4.80
CA ASP A 178 9.27 6.21 3.91
C ASP A 178 10.51 5.51 4.49
N PHE A 179 10.89 4.34 3.93
CA PHE A 179 12.06 3.58 4.38
C PHE A 179 13.29 3.77 3.49
N TYR A 180 13.17 4.44 2.33
CA TYR A 180 14.25 4.53 1.35
C TYR A 180 14.96 5.89 1.37
N ASP A 181 16.18 5.89 1.90
CA ASP A 181 16.97 7.11 2.13
C ASP A 181 17.14 8.01 0.88
N PRO A 182 17.41 7.50 -0.34
CA PRO A 182 17.54 8.36 -1.52
C PRO A 182 16.28 9.19 -1.82
N TYR A 183 15.09 8.63 -1.58
CA TYR A 183 13.81 9.33 -1.76
C TYR A 183 13.59 10.40 -0.70
N LEU A 184 13.87 10.05 0.55
CA LEU A 184 13.77 11.00 1.68
C LEU A 184 14.73 12.18 1.51
N ASN A 185 15.96 11.91 1.08
CA ASN A 185 16.95 12.96 0.85
C ASN A 185 16.54 13.89 -0.31
N PHE A 186 15.98 13.34 -1.38
CA PHE A 186 15.44 14.14 -2.47
C PHE A 186 14.24 15.00 -2.02
N ALA A 187 13.29 14.43 -1.29
CA ALA A 187 12.12 15.14 -0.80
C ALA A 187 12.49 16.33 0.09
N LYS A 188 13.58 16.23 0.89
CA LYS A 188 14.11 17.37 1.66
C LYS A 188 14.50 18.55 0.78
N THR A 189 15.03 18.31 -0.43
CA THR A 189 15.38 19.38 -1.39
C THR A 189 14.15 20.14 -1.91
N LYS A 190 12.95 19.55 -1.76
CA LYS A 190 11.65 20.13 -2.11
C LYS A 190 10.94 20.81 -0.91
N GLY A 191 11.63 20.96 0.22
CA GLY A 191 11.06 21.55 1.43
C GLY A 191 10.11 20.63 2.18
N ILE A 192 10.14 19.31 1.92
CA ILE A 192 9.32 18.31 2.59
C ILE A 192 10.08 17.78 3.81
N LYS A 193 9.46 17.79 4.98
CA LYS A 193 10.00 17.19 6.20
C LYS A 193 9.94 15.66 6.09
N SER A 194 11.09 15.04 5.79
CA SER A 194 11.18 13.61 5.52
C SER A 194 11.75 12.86 6.69
N VAL A 195 11.07 11.78 7.10
CA VAL A 195 11.43 10.93 8.22
C VAL A 195 11.49 9.48 7.77
N LYS A 196 12.55 8.77 8.17
CA LYS A 196 12.68 7.33 7.92
C LYS A 196 11.87 6.55 8.93
N GLY A 197 10.89 5.78 8.43
CA GLY A 197 10.03 4.93 9.25
C GLY A 197 8.57 4.98 8.84
N GLY A 198 7.73 4.38 9.67
CA GLY A 198 6.29 4.30 9.50
C GLY A 198 5.52 5.06 10.57
N LEU A 199 4.33 4.56 10.92
CA LEU A 199 3.42 5.17 11.91
C LEU A 199 4.05 5.33 13.30
N ASP A 200 4.99 4.48 13.68
CA ASP A 200 5.72 4.51 14.96
C ASP A 200 6.62 5.74 15.14
N LYS A 201 6.90 6.48 14.07
CA LYS A 201 7.71 7.70 14.07
C LYS A 201 6.89 8.98 14.11
N ILE A 202 5.55 8.88 14.17
CA ILE A 202 4.67 10.02 14.17
C ILE A 202 4.22 10.32 15.61
N ASP A 203 4.66 11.43 16.16
CA ASP A 203 4.38 11.90 17.53
C ASP A 203 3.45 13.13 17.58
N PHE A 204 2.84 13.48 16.46
CA PHE A 204 1.91 14.60 16.34
C PHE A 204 0.62 14.19 15.65
N LYS A 205 -0.40 15.06 15.73
CA LYS A 205 -1.68 14.87 15.04
C LYS A 205 -1.70 15.62 13.72
N ALA A 206 -2.16 14.94 12.66
CA ALA A 206 -2.25 15.47 11.32
C ALA A 206 -3.68 15.88 10.94
N ASP A 207 -3.77 16.90 10.07
CA ASP A 207 -5.04 17.33 9.46
C ASP A 207 -5.40 16.44 8.27
N ILE A 208 -4.40 16.02 7.49
CA ILE A 208 -4.57 15.12 6.33
C ILE A 208 -3.52 14.02 6.43
N ILE A 209 -3.97 12.78 6.25
CA ILE A 209 -3.10 11.62 6.13
C ILE A 209 -3.40 10.93 4.81
N ILE A 210 -2.38 10.77 3.97
CA ILE A 210 -2.46 10.11 2.68
C ILE A 210 -1.77 8.75 2.79
N LEU A 211 -2.50 7.71 2.39
CA LEU A 211 -2.03 6.32 2.30
C LEU A 211 -2.28 5.86 0.86
N SER A 212 -1.22 5.66 0.10
CA SER A 212 -1.33 5.21 -1.28
C SER A 212 -0.51 3.95 -1.48
N HIS A 213 -1.18 2.80 -1.66
CA HIS A 213 -0.54 1.49 -1.77
C HIS A 213 0.33 1.16 -0.54
N VAL A 214 -0.22 1.34 0.64
CA VAL A 214 0.48 1.13 1.92
C VAL A 214 -0.24 0.14 2.80
N ILE A 215 -1.56 0.30 2.94
CA ILE A 215 -2.38 -0.45 3.89
C ILE A 215 -2.37 -1.96 3.60
N GLU A 216 -2.22 -2.34 2.33
CA GLU A 216 -2.10 -3.72 1.88
C GLU A 216 -0.80 -4.41 2.33
N HIS A 217 0.17 -3.63 2.81
CA HIS A 217 1.47 -4.13 3.28
C HIS A 217 1.56 -4.27 4.80
N TRP A 218 0.51 -3.94 5.53
CA TRP A 218 0.50 -4.05 6.98
C TRP A 218 0.24 -5.49 7.44
N SER A 219 1.14 -6.02 8.24
CA SER A 219 1.02 -7.36 8.82
C SER A 219 0.15 -7.40 10.08
N ASP A 220 0.16 -6.33 10.88
CA ASP A 220 -0.72 -6.14 12.04
C ASP A 220 -1.71 -5.01 11.76
N PHE A 221 -2.64 -5.30 10.86
CA PHE A 221 -3.59 -4.32 10.36
C PHE A 221 -4.40 -3.64 11.47
N LYS A 222 -4.81 -4.40 12.50
CA LYS A 222 -5.61 -3.88 13.61
C LYS A 222 -4.85 -2.84 14.43
N ASN A 223 -3.60 -3.13 14.75
CA ASN A 223 -2.75 -2.23 15.54
C ASN A 223 -2.37 -0.99 14.72
N GLU A 224 -2.03 -1.17 13.44
CA GLU A 224 -1.69 -0.04 12.56
C GLU A 224 -2.88 0.90 12.33
N ILE A 225 -4.10 0.39 12.18
CA ILE A 225 -5.32 1.21 12.11
C ILE A 225 -5.54 1.98 13.41
N GLN A 226 -5.30 1.38 14.58
CA GLN A 226 -5.43 2.09 15.85
C GLN A 226 -4.44 3.25 15.95
N LYS A 227 -3.16 3.02 15.62
CA LYS A 227 -2.15 4.09 15.55
C LYS A 227 -2.57 5.21 14.59
N LEU A 228 -3.12 4.84 13.43
CA LEU A 228 -3.59 5.80 12.44
C LEU A 228 -4.70 6.70 12.99
N ILE A 229 -5.66 6.11 13.71
CA ILE A 229 -6.73 6.85 14.40
C ILE A 229 -6.14 7.80 15.45
N ASP A 230 -5.14 7.34 16.19
CA ASP A 230 -4.53 8.11 17.28
C ASP A 230 -3.76 9.35 16.78
N ILE A 231 -3.19 9.29 15.57
CA ILE A 231 -2.48 10.43 14.96
C ILE A 231 -3.38 11.36 14.14
N GLN A 232 -4.63 10.98 13.88
CA GLN A 232 -5.57 11.84 13.17
C GLN A 232 -6.17 12.91 14.10
N LYS A 233 -6.28 14.16 13.61
CA LYS A 233 -7.07 15.18 14.30
C LYS A 233 -8.56 14.83 14.27
N LYS A 234 -9.33 15.27 15.27
CA LYS A 234 -10.78 15.00 15.38
C LYS A 234 -11.58 15.39 14.13
N MET A 235 -11.14 16.42 13.43
CA MET A 235 -11.73 16.92 12.17
C MET A 235 -10.79 16.71 10.97
N GLY A 236 -9.83 15.81 11.10
CA GLY A 236 -8.87 15.48 10.06
C GLY A 236 -9.44 14.55 8.99
N HIS A 237 -8.75 14.43 7.87
CA HIS A 237 -9.13 13.62 6.72
C HIS A 237 -8.12 12.52 6.45
N LEU A 238 -8.63 11.35 6.16
CA LEU A 238 -7.85 10.19 5.78
C LEU A 238 -8.17 9.82 4.33
N ILE A 239 -7.14 9.78 3.49
CA ILE A 239 -7.24 9.34 2.10
C ILE A 239 -6.54 8.01 1.98
N ILE A 240 -7.30 6.98 1.67
CA ILE A 240 -6.75 5.64 1.41
C ILE A 240 -6.97 5.33 -0.07
N LEU A 241 -5.88 5.01 -0.75
CA LEU A 241 -5.88 4.58 -2.14
C LEU A 241 -5.10 3.28 -2.23
N ASN A 242 -5.81 2.21 -2.49
CA ASN A 242 -5.21 0.89 -2.72
C ASN A 242 -5.20 0.54 -4.19
N SER A 243 -4.29 -0.35 -4.59
CA SER A 243 -4.38 -1.02 -5.88
C SER A 243 -5.70 -1.78 -5.94
N GLN A 244 -6.35 -1.73 -7.10
CA GLN A 244 -7.43 -2.68 -7.37
C GLN A 244 -6.79 -4.07 -7.42
N VAL A 245 -7.30 -4.98 -6.59
CA VAL A 245 -6.95 -6.41 -6.61
C VAL A 245 -7.45 -7.02 -7.91
#